data_e9276bb4ae6fe46b11e1d42b78028399
#
_entry.id   e9276bb4ae6fe46b11e1d42b78028399
#
_cell.length_a   1.000
_cell.length_b   1.000
_cell.length_c   1.000
_cell.angle_alpha   90.00
_cell.angle_beta   90.00
_cell.angle_gamma   90.00
#
_symmetry.space_group_name_H-M   'P 1'
#
loop_
_entity.id
_entity.type
_entity.pdbx_description
1 polymer ?
#
loop_
_entity_poly.entity_id
_entity_poly.type
_entity_poly.pdbx_seq_one_letter_code
_entity_poly.pdbx_strand_id
1 'polypeptide(L)'
;MNQEGNLMRKALRVCKTVQDFEHFLDTLPRPMRVEANFGVIDAYGGAAYYETNNERYYKKDANDPNLAPEGYLIYTNFSFEGRTDEGKGYVRYENAKKIFKEMRDGGFTPQRIFQQASRSFYNSLLDIDLMDKEQSPNNRTGWFVEQDFIPRLESTASIVIQGVRSGMNPELTTMWTALGYPPTSVAI
;
A
#
# COMPACT_ATOMS: atom_id res chain seq x y z
N MET A 1 4.32 3.78 -21.92
CA MET A 1 5.06 4.75 -21.10
C MET A 1 4.25 4.92 -19.83
N ASN A 2 4.87 4.68 -18.69
CA ASN A 2 4.22 4.69 -17.38
C ASN A 2 3.70 6.10 -17.07
N GLN A 3 2.38 6.28 -16.93
CA GLN A 3 1.74 7.59 -16.72
C GLN A 3 1.36 7.83 -15.25
N GLU A 4 1.47 6.82 -14.37
CA GLU A 4 1.02 6.88 -12.99
C GLU A 4 1.77 7.96 -12.21
N GLY A 5 3.09 8.02 -12.32
CA GLY A 5 3.92 9.04 -11.67
C GLY A 5 3.60 10.47 -12.15
N ASN A 6 3.28 10.63 -13.43
CA ASN A 6 2.87 11.93 -13.96
C ASN A 6 1.49 12.35 -13.45
N LEU A 7 0.56 11.40 -13.34
CA LEU A 7 -0.76 11.64 -12.76
C LEU A 7 -0.64 12.05 -11.30
N MET A 8 0.10 11.28 -10.49
CA MET A 8 0.36 11.60 -9.07
C MET A 8 0.96 13.00 -8.91
N ARG A 9 1.99 13.33 -9.70
CA ARG A 9 2.63 14.65 -9.66
C ARG A 9 1.68 15.79 -10.01
N LYS A 10 0.78 15.60 -11.00
CA LYS A 10 -0.24 16.59 -11.35
C LYS A 10 -1.27 16.73 -10.25
N ALA A 11 -1.81 15.61 -9.74
CA ALA A 11 -2.79 15.61 -8.66
C ALA A 11 -2.27 16.35 -7.43
N LEU A 12 -1.05 16.07 -6.97
CA LEU A 12 -0.42 16.74 -5.82
C LEU A 12 -0.25 18.26 -5.99
N ARG A 13 -0.31 18.77 -7.21
CA ARG A 13 -0.23 20.22 -7.48
C ARG A 13 -1.56 20.93 -7.43
N VAL A 14 -2.67 20.23 -7.67
CA VAL A 14 -3.97 20.85 -7.88
C VAL A 14 -5.04 20.38 -6.90
N CYS A 15 -4.89 19.19 -6.31
CA CYS A 15 -5.85 18.62 -5.38
C CYS A 15 -5.48 18.95 -3.93
N LYS A 16 -6.47 19.31 -3.13
CA LYS A 16 -6.35 19.52 -1.67
C LYS A 16 -7.11 18.46 -0.87
N THR A 17 -8.13 17.87 -1.48
CA THR A 17 -9.04 16.92 -0.86
C THR A 17 -9.18 15.66 -1.71
N VAL A 18 -9.71 14.60 -1.11
CA VAL A 18 -10.10 13.38 -1.82
C VAL A 18 -11.11 13.70 -2.93
N GLN A 19 -12.04 14.63 -2.70
CA GLN A 19 -13.02 15.07 -3.70
C GLN A 19 -12.36 15.82 -4.88
N ASP A 20 -11.33 16.65 -4.61
CA ASP A 20 -10.58 17.29 -5.69
C ASP A 20 -9.87 16.25 -6.57
N PHE A 21 -9.40 15.14 -5.97
CA PHE A 21 -8.78 14.05 -6.72
C PHE A 21 -9.82 13.33 -7.61
N GLU A 22 -11.03 13.11 -7.13
CA GLU A 22 -12.13 12.57 -7.94
C GLU A 22 -12.44 13.46 -9.13
N HIS A 23 -12.63 14.77 -8.85
CA HIS A 23 -12.86 15.74 -9.92
C HIS A 23 -11.70 15.79 -10.92
N PHE A 24 -10.46 15.72 -10.43
CA PHE A 24 -9.29 15.64 -11.31
C PHE A 24 -9.34 14.41 -12.21
N LEU A 25 -9.68 13.23 -11.68
CA LEU A 25 -9.83 12.01 -12.48
C LEU A 25 -10.96 12.13 -13.52
N ASP A 26 -12.08 12.80 -13.17
CA ASP A 26 -13.22 13.02 -14.07
C ASP A 26 -12.85 13.93 -15.24
N THR A 27 -11.95 14.89 -15.04
CA THR A 27 -11.50 15.81 -16.08
C THR A 27 -10.46 15.22 -17.04
N LEU A 28 -9.91 14.05 -16.74
CA LEU A 28 -8.95 13.41 -17.62
C LEU A 28 -9.60 12.94 -18.92
N PRO A 29 -8.90 13.07 -20.06
CA PRO A 29 -9.40 12.52 -21.32
C PRO A 29 -9.54 11.00 -21.26
N ARG A 30 -10.47 10.48 -22.02
CA ARG A 30 -10.63 9.02 -22.21
C ARG A 30 -10.04 8.59 -23.57
N PRO A 31 -9.32 7.48 -23.63
CA PRO A 31 -8.87 6.61 -22.55
C PRO A 31 -7.84 7.31 -21.63
N MET A 32 -7.93 7.08 -20.32
CA MET A 32 -7.02 7.72 -19.33
C MET A 32 -5.56 7.29 -19.50
N ARG A 33 -5.31 6.13 -20.08
CA ARG A 33 -3.98 5.51 -20.25
C ARG A 33 -3.25 5.30 -18.92
N VAL A 34 -4.03 5.08 -17.87
CA VAL A 34 -3.54 4.77 -16.53
C VAL A 34 -4.36 3.61 -15.99
N GLU A 35 -3.71 2.48 -15.80
CA GLU A 35 -4.28 1.28 -15.19
C GLU A 35 -3.49 1.02 -13.89
N ALA A 36 -3.96 1.60 -12.79
CA ALA A 36 -3.24 1.57 -11.52
C ALA A 36 -4.17 1.74 -10.33
N ASN A 37 -3.65 1.42 -9.16
CA ASN A 37 -4.30 1.62 -7.89
C ASN A 37 -3.64 2.81 -7.16
N PHE A 38 -4.45 3.78 -6.71
CA PHE A 38 -4.00 4.97 -6.00
C PHE A 38 -4.60 5.04 -4.60
N GLY A 39 -3.75 5.10 -3.57
CA GLY A 39 -4.16 5.48 -2.22
C GLY A 39 -4.05 7.01 -2.06
N VAL A 40 -5.09 7.64 -1.55
CA VAL A 40 -5.16 9.10 -1.35
C VAL A 40 -5.63 9.40 0.05
N ILE A 41 -4.93 10.29 0.73
CA ILE A 41 -5.34 10.87 2.02
C ILE A 41 -5.33 12.39 1.91
N ASP A 42 -6.13 13.06 2.73
CA ASP A 42 -6.11 14.52 2.83
C ASP A 42 -6.04 15.01 4.28
N ALA A 43 -5.86 16.31 4.45
CA ALA A 43 -5.73 16.94 5.77
C ALA A 43 -7.07 17.10 6.52
N TYR A 44 -8.17 16.75 5.90
CA TYR A 44 -9.52 16.85 6.47
C TYR A 44 -10.07 15.50 6.94
N GLY A 45 -9.26 14.45 6.86
CA GLY A 45 -9.62 13.11 7.27
C GLY A 45 -10.13 12.23 6.13
N GLY A 46 -10.12 12.73 4.89
CA GLY A 46 -10.42 11.92 3.71
C GLY A 46 -9.34 10.87 3.50
N ALA A 47 -9.77 9.62 3.27
CA ALA A 47 -8.89 8.49 2.98
C ALA A 47 -9.59 7.52 2.05
N ALA A 48 -9.07 7.31 0.86
CA ALA A 48 -9.70 6.43 -0.11
C ALA A 48 -8.67 5.74 -1.02
N TYR A 49 -9.09 4.63 -1.59
CA TYR A 49 -8.35 3.93 -2.62
C TYR A 49 -9.11 3.97 -3.94
N TYR A 50 -8.38 4.16 -5.03
CA TYR A 50 -8.94 4.27 -6.39
C TYR A 50 -8.31 3.22 -7.28
N GLU A 51 -9.14 2.35 -7.84
CA GLU A 51 -8.76 1.43 -8.89
C GLU A 51 -9.09 2.09 -10.23
N THR A 52 -8.08 2.45 -11.02
CA THR A 52 -8.28 3.15 -12.30
C THR A 52 -8.04 2.24 -13.47
N ASN A 53 -8.82 2.44 -14.53
CA ASN A 53 -8.60 1.86 -15.86
C ASN A 53 -8.77 2.93 -16.93
N ASN A 54 -8.73 2.55 -18.19
CA ASN A 54 -8.82 3.49 -19.32
C ASN A 54 -10.13 4.27 -19.37
N GLU A 55 -11.24 3.73 -18.84
CA GLU A 55 -12.58 4.28 -19.01
C GLU A 55 -13.12 4.94 -17.74
N ARG A 56 -12.79 4.38 -16.57
CA ARG A 56 -13.36 4.78 -15.29
C ARG A 56 -12.43 4.50 -14.12
N TYR A 57 -12.87 4.91 -12.94
CA TYR A 57 -12.26 4.51 -11.67
C TYR A 57 -13.34 3.97 -10.72
N TYR A 58 -12.89 3.21 -9.74
CA TYR A 58 -13.70 2.71 -8.63
C TYR A 58 -13.10 3.18 -7.33
N LYS A 59 -13.93 3.81 -6.48
CA LYS A 59 -13.52 4.30 -5.17
C LYS A 59 -13.84 3.27 -4.10
N LYS A 60 -12.90 3.09 -3.18
CA LYS A 60 -13.11 2.41 -1.90
C LYS A 60 -12.76 3.41 -0.79
N ASP A 61 -13.76 3.89 -0.07
CA ASP A 61 -13.57 4.85 1.03
C ASP A 61 -13.11 4.08 2.28
N ALA A 62 -11.95 4.45 2.83
CA ALA A 62 -11.41 3.81 4.02
C ALA A 62 -12.17 4.23 5.31
N ASN A 63 -12.98 5.27 5.24
CA ASN A 63 -13.84 5.71 6.35
C ASN A 63 -15.23 5.04 6.33
N ASP A 64 -15.56 4.29 5.27
CA ASP A 64 -16.80 3.52 5.23
C ASP A 64 -16.59 2.16 5.92
N PRO A 65 -17.25 1.91 7.07
CA PRO A 65 -17.10 0.65 7.81
C PRO A 65 -17.61 -0.57 7.05
N ASN A 66 -18.43 -0.40 6.01
CA ASN A 66 -18.86 -1.51 5.15
C ASN A 66 -17.77 -1.91 4.16
N LEU A 67 -16.92 -0.97 3.73
CA LEU A 67 -15.82 -1.21 2.80
C LEU A 67 -14.50 -1.49 3.53
N ALA A 68 -14.29 -0.89 4.68
CA ALA A 68 -13.11 -1.04 5.51
C ALA A 68 -13.47 -1.40 6.97
N PRO A 69 -14.07 -2.58 7.22
CA PRO A 69 -14.55 -2.96 8.56
C PRO A 69 -13.44 -3.04 9.61
N GLU A 70 -12.21 -3.25 9.19
CA GLU A 70 -11.02 -3.27 10.06
C GLU A 70 -10.37 -1.89 10.25
N GLY A 71 -10.92 -0.82 9.62
CA GLY A 71 -10.39 0.54 9.67
C GLY A 71 -9.19 0.79 8.75
N TYR A 72 -8.93 -0.11 7.81
CA TYR A 72 -7.88 0.05 6.80
C TYR A 72 -8.22 -0.71 5.51
N LEU A 73 -7.54 -0.35 4.43
CA LEU A 73 -7.59 -1.04 3.14
C LEU A 73 -6.23 -1.62 2.79
N ILE A 74 -6.22 -2.79 2.18
CA ILE A 74 -5.00 -3.46 1.68
C ILE A 74 -5.14 -3.66 0.18
N TYR A 75 -4.08 -3.27 -0.55
CA TYR A 75 -3.97 -3.46 -1.98
C TYR A 75 -2.59 -4.00 -2.35
N THR A 76 -2.53 -4.80 -3.40
CA THR A 76 -1.29 -5.27 -4.02
C THR A 76 -1.36 -5.05 -5.54
N ASN A 77 -0.83 -5.94 -6.35
CA ASN A 77 -0.76 -5.75 -7.80
C ASN A 77 -1.96 -6.39 -8.52
N PHE A 78 -3.14 -6.32 -7.92
CA PHE A 78 -4.42 -6.64 -8.57
C PHE A 78 -5.48 -5.62 -8.19
N SER A 79 -6.57 -5.57 -8.94
CA SER A 79 -7.75 -4.75 -8.68
C SER A 79 -8.94 -5.64 -8.39
N PHE A 80 -9.75 -5.28 -7.39
CA PHE A 80 -10.97 -6.03 -7.05
C PHE A 80 -12.06 -5.88 -8.11
N GLU A 81 -12.09 -4.72 -8.77
CA GLU A 81 -13.02 -4.39 -9.86
C GLU A 81 -12.42 -4.65 -11.25
N GLY A 82 -11.21 -5.19 -11.29
CA GLY A 82 -10.50 -5.52 -12.51
C GLY A 82 -10.95 -6.85 -13.13
N ARG A 83 -10.19 -7.30 -14.13
CA ARG A 83 -10.43 -8.61 -14.74
C ARG A 83 -9.97 -9.71 -13.78
N THR A 84 -10.79 -10.75 -13.68
CA THR A 84 -10.50 -11.90 -12.81
C THR A 84 -9.21 -12.59 -13.29
N ASP A 85 -8.37 -12.96 -12.33
CA ASP A 85 -7.11 -13.70 -12.54
C ASP A 85 -6.02 -12.99 -13.37
N GLU A 86 -6.17 -11.70 -13.64
CA GLU A 86 -5.15 -10.93 -14.38
C GLU A 86 -4.18 -10.15 -13.45
N GLY A 87 -4.34 -10.22 -12.16
CA GLY A 87 -3.48 -9.53 -11.20
C GLY A 87 -2.33 -10.40 -10.67
N LYS A 88 -1.55 -9.81 -9.78
CA LYS A 88 -0.43 -10.46 -9.08
C LYS A 88 -0.44 -10.08 -7.60
N GLY A 89 0.25 -10.89 -6.78
CA GLY A 89 0.45 -10.55 -5.38
C GLY A 89 -0.70 -10.95 -4.46
N TYR A 90 -1.48 -11.94 -4.83
CA TYR A 90 -2.55 -12.48 -3.99
C TYR A 90 -2.01 -13.04 -2.67
N VAL A 91 -0.89 -13.76 -2.69
CA VAL A 91 -0.23 -14.26 -1.48
C VAL A 91 0.23 -13.09 -0.61
N ARG A 92 0.83 -12.04 -1.20
CA ARG A 92 1.23 -10.82 -0.48
C ARG A 92 0.04 -10.08 0.14
N TYR A 93 -1.11 -10.12 -0.52
CA TYR A 93 -2.35 -9.58 0.02
C TYR A 93 -2.78 -10.33 1.29
N GLU A 94 -2.77 -11.66 1.27
CA GLU A 94 -3.10 -12.48 2.45
C GLU A 94 -2.04 -12.32 3.56
N ASN A 95 -0.75 -12.22 3.21
CA ASN A 95 0.32 -11.90 4.17
C ASN A 95 0.03 -10.56 4.87
N ALA A 96 -0.29 -9.52 4.09
CA ALA A 96 -0.59 -8.21 4.64
C ALA A 96 -1.82 -8.23 5.55
N LYS A 97 -2.90 -8.94 5.17
CA LYS A 97 -4.10 -9.09 6.02
C LYS A 97 -3.75 -9.65 7.40
N LYS A 98 -2.95 -10.72 7.47
CA LYS A 98 -2.54 -11.31 8.74
C LYS A 98 -1.70 -10.33 9.55
N ILE A 99 -0.67 -9.76 8.93
CA ILE A 99 0.25 -8.82 9.59
C ILE A 99 -0.50 -7.60 10.15
N PHE A 100 -1.34 -6.95 9.35
CA PHE A 100 -2.08 -5.76 9.77
C PHE A 100 -3.14 -6.09 10.83
N LYS A 101 -3.76 -7.27 10.76
CA LYS A 101 -4.67 -7.75 11.81
C LYS A 101 -3.95 -7.90 13.16
N GLU A 102 -2.77 -8.48 13.18
CA GLU A 102 -1.95 -8.64 14.38
C GLU A 102 -1.43 -7.28 14.91
N MET A 103 -1.17 -6.33 14.01
CA MET A 103 -0.71 -4.99 14.37
C MET A 103 -1.82 -4.12 14.97
N ARG A 104 -3.09 -4.38 14.68
CA ARG A 104 -4.22 -3.49 14.94
C ARG A 104 -4.29 -3.01 16.39
N ASP A 105 -4.19 -3.91 17.35
CA ASP A 105 -4.38 -3.60 18.78
C ASP A 105 -3.31 -2.65 19.33
N GLY A 106 -2.11 -2.65 18.74
CA GLY A 106 -1.02 -1.73 19.12
C GLY A 106 -0.99 -0.45 18.26
N GLY A 107 -1.93 -0.28 17.32
CA GLY A 107 -2.00 0.86 16.41
C GLY A 107 -0.97 0.82 15.28
N PHE A 108 -1.23 1.62 14.26
CA PHE A 108 -0.38 1.75 13.08
C PHE A 108 0.54 2.97 13.24
N THR A 109 1.76 2.74 13.70
CA THR A 109 2.81 3.78 13.72
C THR A 109 3.80 3.54 12.59
N PRO A 110 4.47 4.58 12.06
CA PRO A 110 5.50 4.40 11.04
C PRO A 110 6.55 3.36 11.46
N GLN A 111 7.02 3.43 12.70
CA GLN A 111 7.98 2.47 13.24
C GLN A 111 7.47 1.02 13.17
N ARG A 112 6.23 0.76 13.61
CA ARG A 112 5.66 -0.59 13.58
C ARG A 112 5.45 -1.09 12.16
N ILE A 113 4.99 -0.22 11.24
CA ILE A 113 4.82 -0.57 9.83
C ILE A 113 6.17 -0.99 9.23
N PHE A 114 7.24 -0.23 9.46
CA PHE A 114 8.57 -0.60 8.98
C PHE A 114 9.08 -1.89 9.61
N GLN A 115 8.89 -2.08 10.90
CA GLN A 115 9.41 -3.26 11.61
C GLN A 115 8.62 -4.53 11.33
N GLN A 116 7.29 -4.46 11.29
CA GLN A 116 6.43 -5.64 11.27
C GLN A 116 5.86 -5.94 9.87
N ALA A 117 5.60 -4.93 9.04
CA ALA A 117 5.08 -5.14 7.70
C ALA A 117 6.17 -5.11 6.64
N SER A 118 6.92 -4.00 6.54
CA SER A 118 7.89 -3.83 5.45
C SER A 118 9.07 -4.81 5.50
N ARG A 119 9.33 -5.43 6.64
CA ARG A 119 10.41 -6.40 6.87
C ARG A 119 9.92 -7.81 7.10
N SER A 120 8.62 -8.07 6.95
CA SER A 120 8.05 -9.38 7.22
C SER A 120 8.42 -10.38 6.12
N PHE A 121 8.97 -11.51 6.52
CA PHE A 121 9.18 -12.68 5.68
C PHE A 121 8.14 -13.78 5.96
N TYR A 122 6.96 -13.38 6.40
CA TYR A 122 5.83 -14.29 6.49
C TYR A 122 5.24 -14.60 5.11
N ASN A 123 4.94 -15.86 4.87
CA ASN A 123 4.28 -16.37 3.67
C ASN A 123 3.05 -17.18 4.05
N SER A 124 1.88 -16.68 3.74
CA SER A 124 0.59 -17.29 4.09
C SER A 124 0.30 -18.58 3.32
N LEU A 125 0.84 -18.73 2.12
CA LEU A 125 0.64 -19.93 1.30
C LEU A 125 1.40 -21.13 1.87
N LEU A 126 2.61 -20.86 2.38
CA LEU A 126 3.47 -21.89 2.97
C LEU A 126 3.29 -22.00 4.49
N ASP A 127 2.58 -21.03 5.09
CA ASP A 127 2.41 -20.85 6.54
C ASP A 127 3.74 -20.88 7.30
N ILE A 128 4.71 -20.11 6.79
CA ILE A 128 6.05 -19.99 7.39
C ILE A 128 6.38 -18.51 7.65
N ASP A 129 7.20 -18.27 8.66
CA ASP A 129 7.89 -17.00 8.89
C ASP A 129 9.40 -17.27 8.96
N LEU A 130 10.15 -16.75 8.00
CA LEU A 130 11.61 -16.95 7.97
C LEU A 130 12.34 -16.18 9.08
N MET A 131 11.70 -15.25 9.76
CA MET A 131 12.24 -14.57 10.95
C MET A 131 12.08 -15.41 12.21
N ASP A 132 11.15 -16.38 12.21
CA ASP A 132 11.01 -17.36 13.26
C ASP A 132 12.05 -18.48 13.10
N LYS A 133 12.94 -18.60 14.05
CA LYS A 133 14.03 -19.60 14.01
C LYS A 133 13.52 -21.03 14.03
N GLU A 134 12.34 -21.28 14.58
CA GLU A 134 11.73 -22.61 14.67
C GLU A 134 11.04 -23.00 13.35
N GLN A 135 10.53 -22.02 12.62
CA GLN A 135 9.79 -22.21 11.37
C GLN A 135 10.67 -21.99 10.13
N SER A 136 11.81 -21.33 10.28
CA SER A 136 12.72 -21.11 9.17
C SER A 136 13.16 -22.44 8.56
N PRO A 137 13.03 -22.64 7.25
CA PRO A 137 13.46 -23.86 6.60
C PRO A 137 14.92 -24.13 6.91
N ASN A 138 15.20 -25.33 7.43
CA ASN A 138 16.58 -25.76 7.74
C ASN A 138 17.32 -26.08 6.43
N ASN A 139 17.50 -25.04 5.60
CA ASN A 139 18.18 -25.19 4.35
C ASN A 139 19.67 -24.94 4.58
N ARG A 140 20.48 -25.93 4.27
CA ARG A 140 21.93 -25.91 4.46
C ARG A 140 22.63 -24.82 3.65
N THR A 141 21.98 -24.23 2.67
CA THR A 141 22.55 -23.21 1.80
C THR A 141 22.39 -21.79 2.37
N GLY A 142 21.46 -21.58 3.30
CA GLY A 142 21.11 -20.24 3.81
C GLY A 142 20.41 -19.36 2.78
N TRP A 143 19.96 -19.91 1.64
CA TRP A 143 19.28 -19.19 0.59
C TRP A 143 17.80 -19.59 0.51
N PHE A 144 16.94 -18.61 0.40
CA PHE A 144 15.52 -18.77 0.13
C PHE A 144 15.10 -17.78 -0.94
N VAL A 145 14.51 -18.28 -2.02
CA VAL A 145 14.02 -17.44 -3.12
C VAL A 145 12.50 -17.52 -3.15
N GLU A 146 11.85 -16.43 -2.82
CA GLU A 146 10.41 -16.31 -2.83
C GLU A 146 10.01 -14.87 -3.24
N GLN A 147 9.06 -14.74 -4.13
CA GLN A 147 8.58 -13.43 -4.62
C GLN A 147 7.33 -12.92 -3.88
N ASP A 148 6.73 -13.77 -3.05
CA ASP A 148 5.46 -13.48 -2.40
C ASP A 148 5.59 -12.98 -0.95
N PHE A 149 6.79 -12.67 -0.48
CA PHE A 149 6.97 -11.85 0.73
C PHE A 149 6.60 -10.38 0.48
N ILE A 150 6.22 -9.65 1.54
CA ILE A 150 6.01 -8.20 1.43
C ILE A 150 7.26 -7.52 0.85
N PRO A 151 8.47 -7.70 1.43
CA PRO A 151 9.70 -7.21 0.81
C PRO A 151 10.19 -8.21 -0.26
N ARG A 152 9.77 -8.02 -1.50
CA ARG A 152 10.28 -8.80 -2.64
C ARG A 152 11.74 -8.47 -2.91
N LEU A 153 12.46 -9.36 -3.58
CA LEU A 153 13.86 -9.15 -3.99
C LEU A 153 14.05 -7.79 -4.71
N GLU A 154 13.09 -7.37 -5.49
CA GLU A 154 13.10 -6.13 -6.28
C GLU A 154 12.58 -4.91 -5.52
N SER A 155 12.24 -5.04 -4.23
CA SER A 155 11.77 -3.90 -3.43
C SER A 155 12.93 -2.95 -3.17
N THR A 156 12.79 -1.70 -3.63
CA THR A 156 13.84 -0.68 -3.55
C THR A 156 13.53 0.45 -2.58
N ALA A 157 12.34 0.44 -2.00
CA ALA A 157 11.94 1.38 -0.96
C ALA A 157 10.71 0.87 -0.21
N SER A 158 10.52 1.41 0.98
CA SER A 158 9.25 1.41 1.70
C SER A 158 8.95 2.82 2.17
N ILE A 159 7.70 3.26 1.98
CA ILE A 159 7.27 4.63 2.29
C ILE A 159 6.05 4.56 3.20
N VAL A 160 6.06 5.34 4.27
CA VAL A 160 4.91 5.58 5.13
C VAL A 160 4.59 7.06 5.10
N ILE A 161 3.39 7.41 4.65
CA ILE A 161 2.90 8.80 4.70
C ILE A 161 1.97 8.91 5.89
N GLN A 162 2.39 9.68 6.87
CA GLN A 162 1.61 9.98 8.07
C GLN A 162 0.87 11.29 7.86
N GLY A 163 -0.43 11.19 7.61
CA GLY A 163 -1.31 12.36 7.53
C GLY A 163 -1.52 13.03 8.90
N VAL A 164 -2.13 14.18 8.87
CA VAL A 164 -2.51 14.95 10.07
C VAL A 164 -3.95 14.62 10.50
N ARG A 165 -4.25 14.87 11.78
CA ARG A 165 -5.63 14.81 12.26
C ARG A 165 -6.39 16.06 11.78
N SER A 166 -7.70 15.92 11.62
CA SER A 166 -8.56 17.05 11.28
C SER A 166 -8.33 18.24 12.23
N GLY A 167 -8.18 19.45 11.66
CA GLY A 167 -7.89 20.67 12.40
C GLY A 167 -6.41 20.94 12.70
N MET A 168 -5.50 20.03 12.40
CA MET A 168 -4.05 20.26 12.48
C MET A 168 -3.53 20.96 11.21
N ASN A 169 -2.35 21.59 11.32
CA ASN A 169 -1.69 22.17 10.16
C ASN A 169 -1.33 21.06 9.14
N PRO A 170 -1.83 21.14 7.90
CA PRO A 170 -1.51 20.16 6.84
C PRO A 170 -0.02 20.00 6.55
N GLU A 171 0.79 21.03 6.78
CA GLU A 171 2.24 21.03 6.57
C GLU A 171 2.98 20.06 7.51
N LEU A 172 2.31 19.55 8.55
CA LEU A 172 2.85 18.53 9.45
C LEU A 172 2.71 17.10 8.89
N THR A 173 2.14 16.95 7.70
CA THR A 173 2.15 15.64 7.01
C THR A 173 3.58 15.20 6.78
N THR A 174 3.91 14.01 7.27
CA THR A 174 5.29 13.51 7.27
C THR A 174 5.41 12.28 6.37
N MET A 175 6.42 12.26 5.54
CA MET A 175 6.77 11.09 4.72
C MET A 175 8.03 10.43 5.31
N TRP A 176 7.86 9.24 5.83
CA TRP A 176 8.97 8.39 6.29
C TRP A 176 9.39 7.47 5.16
N THR A 177 10.66 7.40 4.88
CA THR A 177 11.18 6.63 3.74
C THR A 177 12.34 5.73 4.15
N ALA A 178 12.21 4.44 3.91
CA ALA A 178 13.34 3.51 3.91
C ALA A 178 13.80 3.31 2.46
N LEU A 179 14.94 3.86 2.09
CA LEU A 179 15.53 3.69 0.77
C LEU A 179 16.40 2.44 0.73
N GLY A 180 16.33 1.72 -0.38
CA GLY A 180 16.98 0.43 -0.55
C GLY A 180 16.06 -0.73 -0.16
N TYR A 181 16.63 -1.92 0.00
CA TYR A 181 15.86 -3.11 0.37
C TYR A 181 15.32 -2.97 1.80
N PRO A 182 14.00 -2.94 2.03
CA PRO A 182 13.43 -2.55 3.32
C PRO A 182 13.93 -3.38 4.52
N PRO A 183 14.15 -4.70 4.42
CA PRO A 183 14.67 -5.50 5.52
C PRO A 183 16.05 -5.07 6.03
N THR A 184 16.88 -4.46 5.19
CA THR A 184 18.25 -4.03 5.51
C THR A 184 18.44 -2.53 5.56
N SER A 185 17.37 -1.74 5.29
CA SER A 185 17.42 -0.29 5.23
C SER A 185 16.91 0.36 6.52
N VAL A 186 17.30 1.61 6.75
CA VAL A 186 16.82 2.45 7.85
C VAL A 186 15.88 3.51 7.29
N ALA A 187 14.76 3.74 7.96
CA ALA A 187 13.84 4.82 7.62
C ALA A 187 14.40 6.16 8.15
N ILE A 188 14.29 7.20 7.34
CA ILE A 188 14.65 8.58 7.62
C ILE A 188 13.45 9.49 7.37
#